data_83e771a8e67eaa3d1ed86a6f2d825f5f
#
_entry.id   83e771a8e67eaa3d1ed86a6f2d825f5f
#
_cell.length_a   1.000
_cell.length_b   1.000
_cell.length_c   1.000
_cell.angle_alpha   90.00
_cell.angle_beta   90.00
_cell.angle_gamma   90.00
#
_symmetry.space_group_name_H-M   'P 1'
#
loop_
_entity.id
_entity.type
_entity.pdbx_description
1 polymer ?
#
loop_
_entity_poly.entity_id
_entity_poly.type
_entity_poly.pdbx_seq_one_letter_code
_entity_poly.pdbx_strand_id
1 'polypeptide(L)'
;MALFLSSRSERVREREREQHSANPLGGVRSKYPGPRHAISRDQSLTWWRRVLPVIQSHRVTFVTAIVLSFVSLIFQVLVPNMLSNDIDHTFVHHVASLHGDVVSLVIVGLLAGAAGIISRQFLYNTAYNVEADLRSLIYQHLTWLSFSFYDRVQSGQLISRANSDIRSVQMYSIFAPLIIVQCFIGVVAFGFMLSINWALALISMIVMPILYVVGIKMRRVMFPISWITQARLAEVATIVDENVNGVRVVKSFAQEEAEIDRLADAAEGVAWAYIKDANIRAIWSPWVQNLPQLGLALVLLCGGWMVLHGDLVYPQILAFSLYLLMLQAPFMMLGQLVMMGQRAKASAGRIFEILDENPEIVERPGAYDLLDVRGAIDFNHVNFTYDNGAEILRDFDAHLSPGETVAIVGRTGSGKSTVARLLNRFYDVTDGAVTIDGHDLRDVTLTSLRENVGVVLDEPFLFSISIRDNIAYGRPDASFEEIRAAALAANADEFIVRLPNGYETVVGERGYTLSGGQRQRIAIARTLLLNPPILILDDATSAIDVHVESGIYEALRGLLAQRTTIVIAHRISTIALASRVLVLDEGHVIASGTHEELLEREPLYSVILAQTTSSEGS
;
A
#
# COMPACT_ATOMS: atom_id res chain seq x y z
N MET A 1 51.27 4.93 -2.07
CA MET A 1 50.21 4.80 -1.05
C MET A 1 49.06 5.79 -1.22
N ALA A 2 49.29 7.06 -1.60
CA ALA A 2 48.23 8.06 -1.87
C ALA A 2 47.35 7.75 -3.14
N LEU A 3 47.92 7.17 -4.18
CA LEU A 3 47.20 6.78 -5.40
C LEU A 3 46.29 5.55 -5.23
N PHE A 4 46.55 4.70 -4.21
CA PHE A 4 45.70 3.55 -3.89
C PHE A 4 44.48 3.93 -3.01
N LEU A 5 44.57 5.01 -2.26
CA LEU A 5 43.48 5.52 -1.41
C LEU A 5 42.48 6.34 -2.22
N SER A 6 42.94 7.07 -3.27
CA SER A 6 42.04 7.81 -4.18
C SER A 6 41.16 6.86 -5.02
N SER A 7 41.74 5.78 -5.54
CA SER A 7 40.99 4.78 -6.32
C SER A 7 40.00 3.96 -5.50
N ARG A 8 40.20 3.84 -4.20
CA ARG A 8 39.27 3.14 -3.30
C ARG A 8 38.10 4.06 -2.91
N SER A 9 38.37 5.35 -2.69
CA SER A 9 37.31 6.34 -2.43
C SER A 9 36.45 6.62 -3.64
N GLU A 10 37.00 6.63 -4.85
CA GLU A 10 36.25 6.75 -6.11
C GLU A 10 35.40 5.50 -6.38
N ARG A 11 35.90 4.31 -6.21
CA ARG A 11 35.12 3.06 -6.34
C ARG A 11 34.05 2.89 -5.27
N VAL A 12 34.26 3.39 -4.07
CA VAL A 12 33.22 3.44 -3.03
C VAL A 12 32.16 4.47 -3.41
N ARG A 13 32.55 5.66 -3.89
CA ARG A 13 31.61 6.67 -4.40
C ARG A 13 30.87 6.25 -5.68
N GLU A 14 31.52 5.50 -6.57
CA GLU A 14 30.85 4.90 -7.73
C GLU A 14 29.86 3.80 -7.29
N ARG A 15 30.23 2.92 -6.39
CA ARG A 15 29.30 1.92 -5.81
C ARG A 15 28.17 2.55 -5.01
N GLU A 16 28.42 3.63 -4.29
CA GLU A 16 27.40 4.40 -3.61
C GLU A 16 26.52 5.16 -4.59
N ARG A 17 27.07 5.70 -5.68
CA ARG A 17 26.29 6.25 -6.80
C ARG A 17 25.50 5.17 -7.52
N GLU A 18 26.06 4.01 -7.77
CA GLU A 18 25.37 2.84 -8.30
C GLU A 18 24.31 2.28 -7.32
N GLN A 19 24.55 2.31 -6.02
CA GLN A 19 23.55 1.95 -5.00
C GLN A 19 22.49 3.05 -4.80
N HIS A 20 22.80 4.33 -5.01
CA HIS A 20 21.84 5.44 -4.96
C HIS A 20 21.17 5.68 -6.32
N SER A 21 21.78 5.31 -7.42
CA SER A 21 21.10 5.08 -8.70
C SER A 21 20.38 3.74 -8.76
N ALA A 22 20.42 2.97 -7.72
CA ALA A 22 19.71 1.71 -7.57
C ALA A 22 18.20 1.87 -7.36
N ASN A 23 17.57 2.61 -8.22
CA ASN A 23 16.49 2.05 -8.98
C ASN A 23 17.09 0.82 -9.69
N PRO A 24 16.76 -0.44 -9.28
CA PRO A 24 17.27 -1.65 -9.95
C PRO A 24 16.86 -1.70 -11.44
N LEU A 25 16.09 -0.74 -11.89
CA LEU A 25 15.72 -0.39 -13.24
C LEU A 25 16.53 0.80 -13.78
N GLY A 26 17.73 1.07 -13.24
CA GLY A 26 18.58 2.22 -13.55
C GLY A 26 18.53 2.60 -15.05
N GLY A 27 17.96 3.76 -15.35
CA GLY A 27 17.81 4.28 -16.70
C GLY A 27 16.66 3.69 -17.52
N VAL A 28 15.93 2.68 -17.05
CA VAL A 28 14.72 2.16 -17.72
C VAL A 28 13.55 3.07 -17.35
N ARG A 29 13.15 3.93 -18.28
CA ARG A 29 11.89 4.69 -18.14
C ARG A 29 10.74 3.69 -18.04
N SER A 30 9.90 3.84 -17.05
CA SER A 30 8.67 3.05 -16.94
C SER A 30 7.88 3.18 -18.23
N LYS A 31 7.58 2.05 -18.89
CA LYS A 31 6.70 2.00 -20.06
C LYS A 31 5.22 1.96 -19.66
N TYR A 32 4.94 1.98 -18.38
CA TYR A 32 3.58 1.98 -17.86
C TYR A 32 2.90 3.33 -18.10
N PRO A 33 1.85 3.37 -18.93
CA PRO A 33 1.20 4.64 -19.33
C PRO A 33 0.23 5.19 -18.28
N GLY A 34 0.10 4.54 -17.13
CA GLY A 34 -0.93 4.81 -16.14
C GLY A 34 -2.25 4.06 -16.38
N PRO A 35 -3.17 4.08 -15.41
CA PRO A 35 -4.46 3.40 -15.51
C PRO A 35 -5.33 4.07 -16.58
N ARG A 36 -5.84 3.26 -17.53
CA ARG A 36 -6.72 3.74 -18.62
C ARG A 36 -8.18 3.83 -18.21
N HIS A 37 -8.58 3.01 -17.25
CA HIS A 37 -9.95 2.93 -16.75
C HIS A 37 -9.94 2.79 -15.23
N ALA A 38 -10.89 3.47 -14.58
CA ALA A 38 -11.17 3.28 -13.17
C ALA A 38 -12.05 2.04 -12.94
N ILE A 39 -12.19 1.64 -11.68
CA ILE A 39 -13.19 0.64 -11.29
C ILE A 39 -14.61 1.20 -11.52
N SER A 40 -15.59 0.30 -11.66
CA SER A 40 -16.98 0.74 -11.69
C SER A 40 -17.42 1.28 -10.32
N ARG A 41 -18.02 2.47 -10.29
CA ARG A 41 -18.57 3.09 -9.08
C ARG A 41 -19.90 2.47 -8.62
N ASP A 42 -20.52 1.65 -9.43
CA ASP A 42 -21.79 0.99 -9.11
C ASP A 42 -21.56 -0.10 -8.04
N GLN A 43 -21.94 0.20 -6.82
CA GLN A 43 -21.80 -0.69 -5.66
C GLN A 43 -22.74 -1.90 -5.70
N SER A 44 -23.78 -1.88 -6.54
CA SER A 44 -24.70 -3.00 -6.71
C SER A 44 -24.08 -4.17 -7.47
N LEU A 45 -22.99 -3.91 -8.20
CA LEU A 45 -22.30 -4.92 -8.99
C LEU A 45 -21.46 -5.85 -8.12
N THR A 46 -21.32 -7.09 -8.57
CA THR A 46 -20.37 -8.04 -7.95
C THR A 46 -18.94 -7.54 -8.08
N TRP A 47 -18.08 -7.89 -7.12
CA TRP A 47 -16.71 -7.40 -7.03
C TRP A 47 -15.93 -7.55 -8.35
N TRP A 48 -16.06 -8.69 -9.04
CA TRP A 48 -15.34 -8.93 -10.30
C TRP A 48 -15.86 -8.05 -11.46
N ARG A 49 -17.16 -7.70 -11.46
CA ARG A 49 -17.72 -6.76 -12.45
C ARG A 49 -17.25 -5.34 -12.20
N ARG A 50 -16.98 -4.98 -10.97
CA ARG A 50 -16.39 -3.67 -10.63
C ARG A 50 -14.95 -3.55 -11.10
N VAL A 51 -14.15 -4.63 -11.04
CA VAL A 51 -12.75 -4.67 -11.51
C VAL A 51 -12.67 -4.86 -13.02
N LEU A 52 -13.72 -5.39 -13.65
CA LEU A 52 -13.75 -5.73 -15.09
C LEU A 52 -13.28 -4.60 -16.03
N PRO A 53 -13.65 -3.30 -15.85
CA PRO A 53 -13.17 -2.22 -16.70
C PRO A 53 -11.63 -2.11 -16.70
N VAL A 54 -10.99 -2.34 -15.57
CA VAL A 54 -9.51 -2.34 -15.44
C VAL A 54 -8.92 -3.52 -16.23
N ILE A 55 -9.52 -4.71 -16.14
CA ILE A 55 -9.10 -5.88 -16.92
C ILE A 55 -9.30 -5.64 -18.42
N GLN A 56 -10.40 -5.01 -18.80
CA GLN A 56 -10.73 -4.68 -20.20
C GLN A 56 -9.74 -3.70 -20.84
N SER A 57 -9.03 -2.88 -20.05
CA SER A 57 -7.93 -2.05 -20.55
C SER A 57 -6.87 -2.87 -21.27
N HIS A 58 -6.70 -4.12 -20.82
CA HIS A 58 -5.70 -5.06 -21.31
C HIS A 58 -6.33 -6.19 -22.14
N ARG A 59 -7.51 -5.94 -22.76
CA ARG A 59 -8.31 -6.96 -23.47
C ARG A 59 -7.53 -7.75 -24.52
N VAL A 60 -6.64 -7.09 -25.26
CA VAL A 60 -5.88 -7.75 -26.34
C VAL A 60 -4.98 -8.83 -25.76
N THR A 61 -4.16 -8.51 -24.76
CA THR A 61 -3.25 -9.46 -24.11
C THR A 61 -4.03 -10.55 -23.38
N PHE A 62 -5.13 -10.20 -22.71
CA PHE A 62 -5.97 -11.15 -21.99
C PHE A 62 -6.66 -12.15 -22.95
N VAL A 63 -7.30 -11.66 -24.01
CA VAL A 63 -7.99 -12.53 -25.00
C VAL A 63 -6.97 -13.41 -25.73
N THR A 64 -5.83 -12.85 -26.14
CA THR A 64 -4.75 -13.63 -26.77
C THR A 64 -4.27 -14.75 -25.84
N ALA A 65 -4.09 -14.46 -24.53
CA ALA A 65 -3.72 -15.48 -23.55
C ALA A 65 -4.76 -16.60 -23.48
N ILE A 66 -6.04 -16.26 -23.41
CA ILE A 66 -7.12 -17.26 -23.35
C ILE A 66 -7.17 -18.11 -24.63
N VAL A 67 -7.12 -17.48 -25.81
CA VAL A 67 -7.12 -18.20 -27.09
C VAL A 67 -5.94 -19.15 -27.19
N LEU A 68 -4.73 -18.69 -26.88
CA LEU A 68 -3.54 -19.56 -26.88
C LEU A 68 -3.60 -20.66 -25.82
N SER A 69 -4.25 -20.44 -24.68
CA SER A 69 -4.51 -21.49 -23.69
C SER A 69 -5.38 -22.59 -24.28
N PHE A 70 -6.45 -22.24 -24.99
CA PHE A 70 -7.31 -23.22 -25.66
C PHE A 70 -6.60 -23.94 -26.81
N VAL A 71 -5.77 -23.24 -27.58
CA VAL A 71 -4.95 -23.86 -28.62
C VAL A 71 -3.99 -24.88 -28.01
N SER A 72 -3.26 -24.49 -26.96
CA SER A 72 -2.38 -25.41 -26.21
C SER A 72 -3.13 -26.63 -25.69
N LEU A 73 -4.36 -26.41 -25.16
CA LEU A 73 -5.23 -27.46 -24.68
C LEU A 73 -5.63 -28.46 -25.77
N ILE A 74 -6.07 -27.97 -26.93
CA ILE A 74 -6.45 -28.83 -28.05
C ILE A 74 -5.28 -29.75 -28.44
N PHE A 75 -4.09 -29.20 -28.60
CA PHE A 75 -2.90 -30.00 -28.89
C PHE A 75 -2.60 -31.02 -27.78
N GLN A 76 -2.70 -30.64 -26.50
CA GLN A 76 -2.48 -31.56 -25.38
C GLN A 76 -3.45 -32.75 -25.39
N VAL A 77 -4.76 -32.49 -25.66
CA VAL A 77 -5.77 -33.57 -25.69
C VAL A 77 -5.64 -34.47 -26.91
N LEU A 78 -5.06 -34.01 -28.02
CA LEU A 78 -4.81 -34.82 -29.20
C LEU A 78 -3.69 -35.85 -29.00
N VAL A 79 -2.69 -35.53 -28.13
CA VAL A 79 -1.50 -36.39 -27.92
C VAL A 79 -1.85 -37.84 -27.56
N PRO A 80 -2.73 -38.15 -26.58
CA PRO A 80 -3.08 -39.53 -26.24
C PRO A 80 -3.72 -40.31 -27.39
N ASN A 81 -4.57 -39.64 -28.16
CA ASN A 81 -5.22 -40.28 -29.31
C ASN A 81 -4.25 -40.54 -30.46
N MET A 82 -3.37 -39.58 -30.77
CA MET A 82 -2.30 -39.78 -31.78
C MET A 82 -1.40 -40.93 -31.36
N LEU A 83 -0.93 -40.91 -30.10
CA LEU A 83 -0.06 -41.98 -29.59
C LEU A 83 -0.71 -43.36 -29.69
N SER A 84 -2.02 -43.47 -29.41
CA SER A 84 -2.77 -44.71 -29.56
C SER A 84 -2.82 -45.17 -31.00
N ASN A 85 -3.13 -44.26 -31.92
CA ASN A 85 -3.20 -44.58 -33.36
C ASN A 85 -1.82 -44.96 -33.94
N ASP A 86 -0.78 -44.24 -33.57
CA ASP A 86 0.59 -44.47 -34.01
C ASP A 86 1.10 -45.85 -33.55
N ILE A 87 0.79 -46.26 -32.34
CA ILE A 87 1.10 -47.59 -31.81
C ILE A 87 0.29 -48.68 -32.55
N ASP A 88 -1.00 -48.44 -32.81
CA ASP A 88 -1.85 -49.39 -33.55
C ASP A 88 -1.33 -49.58 -34.96
N HIS A 89 -1.06 -48.53 -35.70
CA HIS A 89 -0.52 -48.60 -37.08
C HIS A 89 0.85 -49.29 -37.15
N THR A 90 1.76 -48.99 -36.22
CA THR A 90 3.14 -49.48 -36.28
C THR A 90 3.27 -50.92 -35.77
N PHE A 91 2.66 -51.24 -34.62
CA PHE A 91 2.89 -52.52 -33.94
C PHE A 91 1.82 -53.58 -34.22
N VAL A 92 0.56 -53.15 -34.49
CA VAL A 92 -0.55 -54.08 -34.75
C VAL A 92 -0.67 -54.37 -36.26
N HIS A 93 -0.61 -53.31 -37.09
CA HIS A 93 -0.80 -53.42 -38.53
C HIS A 93 0.52 -53.49 -39.35
N HIS A 94 1.69 -53.37 -38.70
CA HIS A 94 3.02 -53.43 -39.32
C HIS A 94 3.20 -52.48 -40.52
N VAL A 95 2.51 -51.35 -40.57
CA VAL A 95 2.63 -50.32 -41.59
C VAL A 95 3.88 -49.49 -41.32
N ALA A 96 4.83 -49.52 -42.24
CA ALA A 96 6.19 -49.03 -42.07
C ALA A 96 6.32 -47.50 -42.20
N SER A 97 5.96 -46.71 -41.16
CA SER A 97 6.45 -45.33 -41.10
C SER A 97 6.42 -44.74 -39.69
N LEU A 98 7.05 -45.43 -38.75
CA LEU A 98 7.27 -44.92 -37.39
C LEU A 98 7.89 -43.49 -37.36
N HIS A 99 8.72 -43.17 -38.38
CA HIS A 99 9.42 -41.89 -38.44
C HIS A 99 8.45 -40.69 -38.61
N GLY A 100 7.44 -40.80 -39.48
CA GLY A 100 6.44 -39.76 -39.71
C GLY A 100 5.54 -39.53 -38.50
N ASP A 101 5.12 -40.61 -37.83
CA ASP A 101 4.23 -40.58 -36.67
C ASP A 101 4.93 -39.96 -35.46
N VAL A 102 6.17 -40.36 -35.17
CA VAL A 102 7.00 -39.77 -34.11
C VAL A 102 7.26 -38.28 -34.37
N VAL A 103 7.57 -37.89 -35.61
CA VAL A 103 7.78 -36.48 -35.97
C VAL A 103 6.50 -35.66 -35.74
N SER A 104 5.33 -36.19 -36.14
CA SER A 104 4.05 -35.49 -35.94
C SER A 104 3.73 -35.30 -34.46
N LEU A 105 3.96 -36.31 -33.62
CA LEU A 105 3.76 -36.26 -32.17
C LEU A 105 4.70 -35.24 -31.53
N VAL A 106 5.98 -35.21 -31.94
CA VAL A 106 6.95 -34.22 -31.45
C VAL A 106 6.54 -32.80 -31.84
N ILE A 107 6.11 -32.59 -33.09
CA ILE A 107 5.63 -31.27 -33.56
C ILE A 107 4.42 -30.82 -32.73
N VAL A 108 3.42 -31.67 -32.55
CA VAL A 108 2.22 -31.36 -31.76
C VAL A 108 2.58 -31.03 -30.29
N GLY A 109 3.50 -31.82 -29.70
CA GLY A 109 4.00 -31.55 -28.33
C GLY A 109 4.74 -30.22 -28.24
N LEU A 110 5.58 -29.89 -29.21
CA LEU A 110 6.26 -28.59 -29.25
C LEU A 110 5.29 -27.42 -29.45
N LEU A 111 4.29 -27.56 -30.33
CA LEU A 111 3.26 -26.53 -30.52
C LEU A 111 2.41 -26.35 -29.28
N ALA A 112 2.03 -27.43 -28.59
CA ALA A 112 1.31 -27.37 -27.31
C ALA A 112 2.14 -26.62 -26.24
N GLY A 113 3.43 -26.96 -26.13
CA GLY A 113 4.37 -26.33 -25.22
C GLY A 113 4.57 -24.84 -25.53
N ALA A 114 4.84 -24.50 -26.77
CA ALA A 114 5.03 -23.11 -27.21
C ALA A 114 3.78 -22.25 -26.97
N ALA A 115 2.60 -22.74 -27.39
CA ALA A 115 1.34 -22.06 -27.17
C ALA A 115 1.07 -21.88 -25.65
N GLY A 116 1.36 -22.89 -24.84
CA GLY A 116 1.20 -22.82 -23.38
C GLY A 116 2.15 -21.82 -22.72
N ILE A 117 3.42 -21.75 -23.13
CA ILE A 117 4.39 -20.77 -22.61
C ILE A 117 3.95 -19.35 -22.97
N ILE A 118 3.63 -19.11 -24.24
CA ILE A 118 3.24 -17.79 -24.73
C ILE A 118 1.94 -17.33 -24.04
N SER A 119 0.95 -18.23 -23.93
CA SER A 119 -0.31 -17.96 -23.21
C SER A 119 -0.06 -17.52 -21.77
N ARG A 120 0.76 -18.28 -21.01
CA ARG A 120 1.10 -17.95 -19.62
C ARG A 120 1.80 -16.59 -19.54
N GLN A 121 2.74 -16.31 -20.45
CA GLN A 121 3.43 -15.01 -20.48
C GLN A 121 2.47 -13.84 -20.65
N PHE A 122 1.53 -13.94 -21.60
CA PHE A 122 0.50 -12.90 -21.79
C PHE A 122 -0.44 -12.77 -20.60
N LEU A 123 -0.81 -13.89 -19.96
CA LEU A 123 -1.68 -13.88 -18.79
C LEU A 123 -1.01 -13.22 -17.59
N TYR A 124 0.26 -13.56 -17.31
CA TYR A 124 1.04 -12.93 -16.26
C TYR A 124 1.23 -11.43 -16.53
N ASN A 125 1.60 -11.06 -17.77
CA ASN A 125 1.73 -9.64 -18.13
C ASN A 125 0.43 -8.87 -17.91
N THR A 126 -0.71 -9.44 -18.29
CA THR A 126 -2.03 -8.82 -18.05
C THR A 126 -2.28 -8.64 -16.56
N ALA A 127 -2.04 -9.65 -15.75
CA ALA A 127 -2.32 -9.60 -14.32
C ALA A 127 -1.40 -8.62 -13.58
N TYR A 128 -0.12 -8.52 -13.95
CA TYR A 128 0.79 -7.52 -13.38
C TYR A 128 0.43 -6.09 -13.82
N ASN A 129 -0.06 -5.91 -15.05
CA ASN A 129 -0.56 -4.61 -15.49
C ASN A 129 -1.83 -4.21 -14.72
N VAL A 130 -2.77 -5.14 -14.49
CA VAL A 130 -3.95 -4.90 -13.65
C VAL A 130 -3.55 -4.56 -12.20
N GLU A 131 -2.53 -5.24 -11.65
CA GLU A 131 -1.98 -4.91 -10.33
C GLU A 131 -1.42 -3.48 -10.31
N ALA A 132 -0.65 -3.10 -11.33
CA ALA A 132 -0.08 -1.74 -11.45
C ALA A 132 -1.19 -0.68 -11.58
N ASP A 133 -2.22 -0.95 -12.40
CA ASP A 133 -3.38 -0.07 -12.56
C ASP A 133 -4.12 0.13 -11.22
N LEU A 134 -4.44 -0.95 -10.52
CA LEU A 134 -5.13 -0.87 -9.23
C LEU A 134 -4.31 -0.12 -8.18
N ARG A 135 -2.98 -0.37 -8.13
CA ARG A 135 -2.08 0.34 -7.21
C ARG A 135 -2.04 1.83 -7.52
N SER A 136 -1.96 2.19 -8.79
CA SER A 136 -1.96 3.59 -9.23
C SER A 136 -3.28 4.28 -8.91
N LEU A 137 -4.42 3.61 -9.13
CA LEU A 137 -5.76 4.13 -8.79
C LEU A 137 -5.90 4.38 -7.30
N ILE A 138 -5.47 3.43 -6.45
CA ILE A 138 -5.50 3.60 -4.99
C ILE A 138 -4.61 4.76 -4.59
N TYR A 139 -3.36 4.82 -5.09
CA TYR A 139 -2.44 5.89 -4.73
C TYR A 139 -2.96 7.27 -5.14
N GLN A 140 -3.44 7.40 -6.39
CA GLN A 140 -4.05 8.64 -6.86
C GLN A 140 -5.26 9.03 -6.00
N HIS A 141 -6.11 8.08 -5.66
CA HIS A 141 -7.27 8.36 -4.83
C HIS A 141 -6.88 8.79 -3.42
N LEU A 142 -5.93 8.09 -2.79
CA LEU A 142 -5.40 8.46 -1.47
C LEU A 142 -4.85 9.90 -1.45
N THR A 143 -4.17 10.37 -2.50
CA THR A 143 -3.66 11.75 -2.53
C THR A 143 -4.76 12.82 -2.60
N TRP A 144 -5.99 12.43 -2.92
CA TRP A 144 -7.16 13.32 -3.02
C TRP A 144 -8.07 13.29 -1.79
N LEU A 145 -7.90 12.30 -0.90
CA LEU A 145 -8.74 12.18 0.29
C LEU A 145 -8.41 13.26 1.32
N SER A 146 -9.43 13.66 2.08
CA SER A 146 -9.35 14.67 3.13
C SER A 146 -8.63 14.16 4.37
N PHE A 147 -8.16 15.06 5.23
CA PHE A 147 -7.47 14.73 6.48
C PHE A 147 -8.33 13.87 7.42
N SER A 148 -9.64 14.11 7.49
CA SER A 148 -10.60 13.34 8.27
C SER A 148 -10.52 11.82 8.00
N PHE A 149 -10.25 11.41 6.76
CA PHE A 149 -10.03 10.01 6.43
C PHE A 149 -8.76 9.45 7.09
N TYR A 150 -7.67 10.21 7.07
CA TYR A 150 -6.39 9.79 7.65
C TYR A 150 -6.39 9.77 9.18
N ASP A 151 -7.23 10.57 9.82
CA ASP A 151 -7.41 10.54 11.27
C ASP A 151 -8.15 9.26 11.72
N ARG A 152 -9.03 8.72 10.85
CA ARG A 152 -9.81 7.49 11.12
C ARG A 152 -9.08 6.20 10.76
N VAL A 153 -8.19 6.24 9.76
CA VAL A 153 -7.60 5.03 9.17
C VAL A 153 -6.09 4.98 9.41
N GLN A 154 -5.64 3.90 10.02
CA GLN A 154 -4.20 3.68 10.27
C GLN A 154 -3.43 3.49 8.96
N SER A 155 -2.27 4.14 8.83
CA SER A 155 -1.41 4.07 7.65
C SER A 155 -0.98 2.63 7.28
N GLY A 156 -0.75 1.77 8.28
CA GLY A 156 -0.43 0.36 8.07
C GLY A 156 -1.53 -0.42 7.34
N GLN A 157 -2.81 -0.10 7.59
CA GLN A 157 -3.93 -0.70 6.86
C GLN A 157 -3.93 -0.28 5.39
N LEU A 158 -3.66 1.00 5.10
CA LEU A 158 -3.58 1.51 3.73
C LEU A 158 -2.46 0.84 2.94
N ILE A 159 -1.29 0.68 3.55
CA ILE A 159 -0.15 -0.04 2.95
C ILE A 159 -0.51 -1.49 2.66
N SER A 160 -1.17 -2.17 3.62
CA SER A 160 -1.64 -3.55 3.43
C SER A 160 -2.63 -3.67 2.28
N ARG A 161 -3.60 -2.75 2.17
CA ARG A 161 -4.60 -2.71 1.08
C ARG A 161 -3.95 -2.47 -0.28
N ALA A 162 -2.97 -1.55 -0.34
CA ALA A 162 -2.23 -1.24 -1.57
C ALA A 162 -1.27 -2.35 -2.03
N ASN A 163 -0.92 -3.30 -1.17
CA ASN A 163 0.00 -4.39 -1.49
C ASN A 163 -0.68 -5.77 -1.46
N SER A 164 -1.02 -6.29 -0.28
CA SER A 164 -1.49 -7.68 -0.11
C SER A 164 -2.88 -7.91 -0.71
N ASP A 165 -3.78 -6.92 -0.59
CA ASP A 165 -5.14 -7.07 -1.12
C ASP A 165 -5.15 -7.00 -2.65
N ILE A 166 -4.43 -6.07 -3.25
CA ILE A 166 -4.28 -6.02 -4.72
C ILE A 166 -3.68 -7.33 -5.24
N ARG A 167 -2.65 -7.86 -4.55
CA ARG A 167 -2.03 -9.13 -4.93
C ARG A 167 -3.01 -10.31 -4.90
N SER A 168 -3.95 -10.33 -3.96
CA SER A 168 -5.00 -11.35 -3.91
C SER A 168 -5.93 -11.29 -5.14
N VAL A 169 -6.30 -10.09 -5.59
CA VAL A 169 -7.09 -9.87 -6.81
C VAL A 169 -6.29 -10.25 -8.06
N GLN A 170 -5.03 -9.86 -8.13
CA GLN A 170 -4.11 -10.18 -9.21
C GLN A 170 -3.93 -11.70 -9.36
N MET A 171 -3.66 -12.41 -8.26
CA MET A 171 -3.51 -13.86 -8.26
C MET A 171 -4.77 -14.57 -8.76
N TYR A 172 -5.95 -14.12 -8.33
CA TYR A 172 -7.21 -14.67 -8.86
C TYR A 172 -7.33 -14.44 -10.36
N SER A 173 -6.93 -13.28 -10.85
CA SER A 173 -6.97 -12.94 -12.29
C SER A 173 -6.07 -13.83 -13.15
N ILE A 174 -4.99 -14.40 -12.57
CA ILE A 174 -4.11 -15.38 -13.25
C ILE A 174 -4.72 -16.79 -13.19
N PHE A 175 -5.03 -17.23 -11.95
CA PHE A 175 -5.35 -18.64 -11.71
C PHE A 175 -6.76 -19.02 -12.12
N ALA A 176 -7.72 -18.10 -12.04
CA ALA A 176 -9.09 -18.42 -12.43
C ALA A 176 -9.23 -18.82 -13.90
N PRO A 177 -8.70 -18.05 -14.88
CA PRO A 177 -8.69 -18.48 -16.28
C PRO A 177 -7.96 -19.80 -16.51
N LEU A 178 -6.79 -20.01 -15.89
CA LEU A 178 -6.02 -21.25 -16.02
C LEU A 178 -6.79 -22.48 -15.52
N ILE A 179 -7.46 -22.36 -14.36
CA ILE A 179 -8.25 -23.45 -13.78
C ILE A 179 -9.49 -23.73 -14.65
N ILE A 180 -10.13 -22.68 -15.20
CA ILE A 180 -11.27 -22.84 -16.11
C ILE A 180 -10.84 -23.61 -17.37
N VAL A 181 -9.69 -23.26 -17.95
CA VAL A 181 -9.11 -23.99 -19.10
C VAL A 181 -8.82 -25.44 -18.72
N GLN A 182 -8.25 -25.70 -17.54
CA GLN A 182 -8.01 -27.07 -17.06
C GLN A 182 -9.30 -27.88 -16.86
N CYS A 183 -10.38 -27.25 -16.36
CA CYS A 183 -11.68 -27.89 -16.27
C CYS A 183 -12.22 -28.25 -17.66
N PHE A 184 -11.99 -27.39 -18.65
CA PHE A 184 -12.39 -27.66 -20.02
C PHE A 184 -11.57 -28.80 -20.65
N ILE A 185 -10.26 -28.91 -20.35
CA ILE A 185 -9.45 -30.09 -20.69
C ILE A 185 -10.13 -31.38 -20.18
N GLY A 186 -10.54 -31.38 -18.91
CA GLY A 186 -11.19 -32.54 -18.32
C GLY A 186 -12.47 -32.94 -19.07
N VAL A 187 -13.30 -31.97 -19.45
CA VAL A 187 -14.53 -32.23 -20.23
C VAL A 187 -14.22 -32.81 -21.61
N VAL A 188 -13.26 -32.22 -22.31
CA VAL A 188 -12.86 -32.70 -23.67
C VAL A 188 -12.20 -34.06 -23.60
N ALA A 189 -11.30 -34.31 -22.63
CA ALA A 189 -10.67 -35.61 -22.43
C ALA A 189 -11.71 -36.70 -22.13
N PHE A 190 -12.71 -36.39 -21.29
CA PHE A 190 -13.82 -37.32 -21.05
C PHE A 190 -14.67 -37.58 -22.29
N GLY A 191 -14.89 -36.56 -23.13
CA GLY A 191 -15.54 -36.73 -24.44
C GLY A 191 -14.77 -37.71 -25.36
N PHE A 192 -13.44 -37.61 -25.44
CA PHE A 192 -12.60 -38.57 -26.16
C PHE A 192 -12.68 -39.96 -25.55
N MET A 193 -12.68 -40.11 -24.22
CA MET A 193 -12.85 -41.41 -23.58
C MET A 193 -14.19 -42.06 -23.97
N LEU A 194 -15.29 -41.29 -23.95
CA LEU A 194 -16.60 -41.78 -24.38
C LEU A 194 -16.64 -42.19 -25.86
N SER A 195 -15.92 -41.52 -26.76
CA SER A 195 -15.84 -41.84 -28.16
C SER A 195 -15.03 -43.14 -28.46
N ILE A 196 -14.06 -43.48 -27.60
CA ILE A 196 -13.30 -44.72 -27.68
C ILE A 196 -14.14 -45.89 -27.16
N ASN A 197 -14.59 -45.80 -25.89
CA ASN A 197 -15.45 -46.81 -25.30
C ASN A 197 -16.22 -46.23 -24.11
N TRP A 198 -17.54 -46.13 -24.25
CA TRP A 198 -18.41 -45.51 -23.24
C TRP A 198 -18.44 -46.27 -21.90
N ALA A 199 -18.39 -47.61 -21.94
CA ALA A 199 -18.45 -48.43 -20.76
C ALA A 199 -17.18 -48.29 -19.90
N LEU A 200 -16.01 -48.35 -20.53
CA LEU A 200 -14.73 -48.14 -19.86
C LEU A 200 -14.61 -46.69 -19.33
N ALA A 201 -15.11 -45.69 -20.08
CA ALA A 201 -15.15 -44.29 -19.64
C ALA A 201 -15.96 -44.12 -18.37
N LEU A 202 -17.13 -44.75 -18.27
CA LEU A 202 -17.96 -44.68 -17.04
C LEU A 202 -17.30 -45.40 -15.88
N ILE A 203 -16.67 -46.57 -16.10
CA ILE A 203 -15.95 -47.31 -15.06
C ILE A 203 -14.80 -46.49 -14.52
N SER A 204 -14.01 -45.85 -15.40
CA SER A 204 -12.88 -45.00 -15.01
C SER A 204 -13.32 -43.79 -14.22
N MET A 205 -14.52 -43.24 -14.52
CA MET A 205 -15.09 -42.07 -13.81
C MET A 205 -15.58 -42.37 -12.41
N ILE A 206 -15.80 -43.62 -12.00
CA ILE A 206 -16.26 -44.00 -10.65
C ILE A 206 -15.32 -43.46 -9.56
N VAL A 207 -14.02 -43.39 -9.86
CA VAL A 207 -13.02 -42.91 -8.90
C VAL A 207 -13.11 -41.39 -8.66
N MET A 208 -13.60 -40.60 -9.62
CA MET A 208 -13.65 -39.14 -9.52
C MET A 208 -14.63 -38.61 -8.43
N PRO A 209 -15.88 -39.10 -8.32
CA PRO A 209 -16.76 -38.77 -7.19
C PRO A 209 -16.15 -39.14 -5.83
N ILE A 210 -15.46 -40.28 -5.75
CA ILE A 210 -14.79 -40.72 -4.54
C ILE A 210 -13.68 -39.72 -4.16
N LEU A 211 -12.85 -39.35 -5.13
CA LEU A 211 -11.81 -38.35 -4.95
C LEU A 211 -12.39 -37.01 -4.45
N TYR A 212 -13.51 -36.58 -5.02
CA TYR A 212 -14.20 -35.35 -4.60
C TYR A 212 -14.68 -35.43 -3.15
N VAL A 213 -15.31 -36.55 -2.75
CA VAL A 213 -15.79 -36.77 -1.36
C VAL A 213 -14.60 -36.78 -0.39
N VAL A 214 -13.53 -37.50 -0.73
CA VAL A 214 -12.30 -37.54 0.09
C VAL A 214 -11.70 -36.14 0.20
N GLY A 215 -11.63 -35.39 -0.88
CA GLY A 215 -11.15 -34.01 -0.89
C GLY A 215 -11.96 -33.07 0.00
N ILE A 216 -13.30 -33.18 -0.01
CA ILE A 216 -14.18 -32.41 0.89
C ILE A 216 -13.94 -32.79 2.36
N LYS A 217 -13.85 -34.09 2.68
CA LYS A 217 -13.58 -34.54 4.06
C LYS A 217 -12.23 -34.04 4.54
N MET A 218 -11.19 -34.20 3.75
CA MET A 218 -9.84 -33.69 4.03
C MET A 218 -9.90 -32.19 4.32
N ARG A 219 -10.56 -31.40 3.46
CA ARG A 219 -10.70 -29.96 3.63
C ARG A 219 -11.40 -29.57 4.94
N ARG A 220 -12.48 -30.28 5.31
CA ARG A 220 -13.22 -30.02 6.56
C ARG A 220 -12.34 -30.21 7.79
N VAL A 221 -11.39 -31.14 7.75
CA VAL A 221 -10.49 -31.43 8.87
C VAL A 221 -9.29 -30.49 8.86
N MET A 222 -8.75 -30.16 7.69
CA MET A 222 -7.55 -29.31 7.56
C MET A 222 -7.83 -27.83 7.80
N PHE A 223 -9.01 -27.35 7.38
CA PHE A 223 -9.32 -25.92 7.44
C PHE A 223 -9.24 -25.34 8.86
N PRO A 224 -9.85 -25.97 9.91
CA PRO A 224 -9.72 -25.47 11.28
C PRO A 224 -8.27 -25.42 11.77
N ILE A 225 -7.48 -26.46 11.46
CA ILE A 225 -6.07 -26.51 11.88
C ILE A 225 -5.24 -25.43 11.20
N SER A 226 -5.46 -25.18 9.92
CA SER A 226 -4.81 -24.06 9.21
C SER A 226 -5.13 -22.71 9.86
N TRP A 227 -6.34 -22.50 10.35
CA TRP A 227 -6.73 -21.30 11.09
C TRP A 227 -5.99 -21.18 12.43
N ILE A 228 -5.92 -22.30 13.20
CA ILE A 228 -5.17 -22.33 14.46
C ILE A 228 -3.69 -22.03 14.20
N THR A 229 -3.10 -22.61 13.16
CA THR A 229 -1.70 -22.35 12.78
C THR A 229 -1.47 -20.88 12.47
N GLN A 230 -2.38 -20.24 11.71
CA GLN A 230 -2.27 -18.81 11.41
C GLN A 230 -2.43 -17.92 12.67
N ALA A 231 -3.34 -18.30 13.57
CA ALA A 231 -3.54 -17.56 14.82
C ALA A 231 -2.28 -17.65 15.72
N ARG A 232 -1.67 -18.83 15.85
CA ARG A 232 -0.44 -19.01 16.61
C ARG A 232 0.75 -18.28 15.99
N LEU A 233 0.87 -18.27 14.65
CA LEU A 233 1.88 -17.46 13.96
C LEU A 233 1.70 -15.96 14.20
N ALA A 234 0.45 -15.48 14.22
CA ALA A 234 0.16 -14.08 14.52
C ALA A 234 0.57 -13.72 15.96
N GLU A 235 0.33 -14.62 16.93
CA GLU A 235 0.77 -14.46 18.33
C GLU A 235 2.29 -14.29 18.43
N VAL A 236 3.06 -15.17 17.79
CA VAL A 236 4.54 -15.06 17.72
C VAL A 236 4.97 -13.76 17.06
N ALA A 237 4.33 -13.38 15.94
CA ALA A 237 4.64 -12.13 15.25
C ALA A 237 4.38 -10.90 16.14
N THR A 238 3.30 -10.89 16.92
CA THR A 238 2.99 -9.82 17.88
C THR A 238 4.06 -9.73 18.96
N ILE A 239 4.46 -10.85 19.57
CA ILE A 239 5.52 -10.88 20.62
C ILE A 239 6.83 -10.33 20.05
N VAL A 240 7.22 -10.73 18.83
CA VAL A 240 8.43 -10.25 18.19
C VAL A 240 8.36 -8.75 17.91
N ASP A 241 7.22 -8.27 17.38
CA ASP A 241 7.00 -6.84 17.10
C ASP A 241 7.06 -5.99 18.38
N GLU A 242 6.38 -6.44 19.45
CA GLU A 242 6.43 -5.79 20.78
C GLU A 242 7.88 -5.72 21.30
N ASN A 243 8.64 -6.82 21.21
CA ASN A 243 10.02 -6.88 21.69
C ASN A 243 10.96 -6.01 20.87
N VAL A 244 10.83 -5.97 19.55
CA VAL A 244 11.65 -5.11 18.68
C VAL A 244 11.40 -3.64 18.97
N ASN A 245 10.13 -3.24 19.06
CA ASN A 245 9.74 -1.87 19.34
C ASN A 245 10.04 -1.46 20.80
N GLY A 246 9.87 -2.41 21.73
CA GLY A 246 10.09 -2.23 23.16
C GLY A 246 11.49 -2.59 23.65
N VAL A 247 12.48 -2.86 22.77
CA VAL A 247 13.79 -3.40 23.15
C VAL A 247 14.51 -2.55 24.20
N ARG A 248 14.34 -1.23 24.17
CA ARG A 248 14.91 -0.33 25.18
C ARG A 248 14.33 -0.61 26.57
N VAL A 249 13.02 -0.88 26.66
CA VAL A 249 12.36 -1.21 27.94
C VAL A 249 12.85 -2.57 28.43
N VAL A 250 12.86 -3.59 27.57
CA VAL A 250 13.37 -4.93 27.91
C VAL A 250 14.80 -4.84 28.47
N LYS A 251 15.67 -4.09 27.78
CA LYS A 251 17.07 -3.86 28.20
C LYS A 251 17.18 -3.06 29.50
N SER A 252 16.33 -2.02 29.67
CA SER A 252 16.36 -1.18 30.88
C SER A 252 16.00 -1.93 32.15
N PHE A 253 15.13 -2.95 32.03
CA PHE A 253 14.67 -3.76 33.15
C PHE A 253 15.34 -5.15 33.23
N ALA A 254 16.31 -5.44 32.34
CA ALA A 254 17.02 -6.73 32.25
C ALA A 254 16.06 -7.94 32.18
N GLN A 255 15.01 -7.84 31.38
CA GLN A 255 13.95 -8.85 31.24
C GLN A 255 14.12 -9.73 29.98
N GLU A 256 15.34 -9.85 29.44
CA GLU A 256 15.62 -10.61 28.23
C GLU A 256 15.22 -12.08 28.35
N GLU A 257 15.54 -12.73 29.51
CA GLU A 257 15.21 -14.14 29.72
C GLU A 257 13.70 -14.36 29.77
N ALA A 258 12.95 -13.47 30.44
CA ALA A 258 11.50 -13.58 30.54
C ALA A 258 10.82 -13.43 29.16
N GLU A 259 11.34 -12.54 28.31
CA GLU A 259 10.80 -12.38 26.94
C GLU A 259 11.21 -13.54 26.02
N ILE A 260 12.39 -14.14 26.22
CA ILE A 260 12.79 -15.37 25.51
C ILE A 260 11.86 -16.53 25.90
N ASP A 261 11.55 -16.71 27.19
CA ASP A 261 10.65 -17.76 27.67
C ASP A 261 9.23 -17.55 27.11
N ARG A 262 8.72 -16.31 27.12
CA ARG A 262 7.43 -15.96 26.52
C ARG A 262 7.38 -16.31 25.03
N LEU A 263 8.45 -16.02 24.29
CA LEU A 263 8.56 -16.36 22.87
C LEU A 263 8.65 -17.88 22.66
N ALA A 264 9.39 -18.61 23.53
CA ALA A 264 9.53 -20.04 23.47
C ALA A 264 8.18 -20.75 23.66
N ASP A 265 7.36 -20.32 24.63
CA ASP A 265 6.02 -20.86 24.89
C ASP A 265 5.10 -20.66 23.66
N ALA A 266 5.13 -19.46 23.07
CA ALA A 266 4.35 -19.18 21.88
C ALA A 266 4.84 -20.01 20.67
N ALA A 267 6.16 -20.19 20.52
CA ALA A 267 6.76 -21.00 19.46
C ALA A 267 6.42 -22.49 19.61
N GLU A 268 6.33 -23.01 20.85
CA GLU A 268 5.86 -24.37 21.12
C GLU A 268 4.40 -24.54 20.66
N GLY A 269 3.53 -23.54 20.90
CA GLY A 269 2.17 -23.51 20.38
C GLY A 269 2.10 -23.57 18.86
N VAL A 270 3.01 -22.87 18.15
CA VAL A 270 3.13 -22.94 16.68
C VAL A 270 3.62 -24.33 16.24
N ALA A 271 4.65 -24.87 16.91
CA ALA A 271 5.19 -26.20 16.61
C ALA A 271 4.12 -27.28 16.74
N TRP A 272 3.33 -27.25 17.83
CA TRP A 272 2.19 -28.15 18.01
C TRP A 272 1.18 -28.04 16.86
N ALA A 273 0.82 -26.83 16.45
CA ALA A 273 -0.13 -26.61 15.37
C ALA A 273 0.39 -27.16 14.03
N TYR A 274 1.67 -26.94 13.71
CA TYR A 274 2.30 -27.50 12.51
C TYR A 274 2.39 -29.03 12.53
N ILE A 275 2.75 -29.63 13.66
CA ILE A 275 2.80 -31.09 13.82
C ILE A 275 1.37 -31.66 13.61
N LYS A 276 0.35 -31.00 14.15
CA LYS A 276 -1.04 -31.41 13.99
C LYS A 276 -1.47 -31.33 12.51
N ASP A 277 -1.14 -30.23 11.82
CA ASP A 277 -1.40 -30.05 10.37
C ASP A 277 -0.66 -31.13 9.54
N ALA A 278 0.63 -31.37 9.85
CA ALA A 278 1.43 -32.39 9.18
C ALA A 278 0.86 -33.81 9.36
N ASN A 279 0.44 -34.15 10.57
CA ASN A 279 -0.18 -35.45 10.85
C ASN A 279 -1.49 -35.65 10.07
N ILE A 280 -2.33 -34.62 10.00
CA ILE A 280 -3.56 -34.66 9.20
C ILE A 280 -3.23 -34.83 7.72
N ARG A 281 -2.25 -34.06 7.21
CA ARG A 281 -1.79 -34.18 5.81
C ARG A 281 -1.24 -35.58 5.52
N ALA A 282 -0.44 -36.13 6.43
CA ALA A 282 0.16 -37.45 6.28
C ALA A 282 -0.91 -38.54 6.14
N ILE A 283 -2.04 -38.41 6.81
CA ILE A 283 -3.16 -39.37 6.72
C ILE A 283 -3.97 -39.20 5.42
N TRP A 284 -4.29 -37.94 5.05
CA TRP A 284 -5.23 -37.67 3.96
C TRP A 284 -4.57 -37.51 2.57
N SER A 285 -3.33 -36.97 2.50
CA SER A 285 -2.64 -36.70 1.25
C SER A 285 -2.42 -37.97 0.41
N PRO A 286 -2.00 -39.12 0.98
CA PRO A 286 -1.83 -40.36 0.21
C PRO A 286 -3.14 -40.83 -0.45
N TRP A 287 -4.28 -40.68 0.23
CA TRP A 287 -5.58 -41.02 -0.38
C TRP A 287 -5.89 -40.16 -1.60
N VAL A 288 -5.69 -38.85 -1.49
CA VAL A 288 -5.93 -37.92 -2.62
C VAL A 288 -4.99 -38.18 -3.77
N GLN A 289 -3.70 -38.49 -3.49
CA GLN A 289 -2.67 -38.71 -4.51
C GLN A 289 -2.78 -40.09 -5.18
N ASN A 290 -3.13 -41.12 -4.42
CA ASN A 290 -3.13 -42.50 -4.94
C ASN A 290 -4.51 -42.99 -5.40
N LEU A 291 -5.61 -42.33 -5.04
CA LEU A 291 -6.94 -42.70 -5.53
C LEU A 291 -7.03 -42.78 -7.08
N PRO A 292 -6.43 -41.83 -7.84
CA PRO A 292 -6.39 -41.94 -9.30
C PRO A 292 -5.65 -43.19 -9.82
N GLN A 293 -4.69 -43.71 -9.04
CA GLN A 293 -3.98 -44.94 -9.39
C GLN A 293 -4.92 -46.19 -9.37
N LEU A 294 -5.92 -46.17 -8.48
CA LEU A 294 -6.98 -47.19 -8.50
C LEU A 294 -7.83 -47.10 -9.75
N GLY A 295 -8.08 -45.90 -10.26
CA GLY A 295 -8.72 -45.68 -11.56
C GLY A 295 -7.91 -46.24 -12.69
N LEU A 296 -6.57 -46.04 -12.68
CA LEU A 296 -5.67 -46.61 -13.63
C LEU A 296 -5.67 -48.16 -13.58
N ALA A 297 -5.65 -48.72 -12.37
CA ALA A 297 -5.75 -50.17 -12.18
C ALA A 297 -7.06 -50.75 -12.75
N LEU A 298 -8.19 -50.03 -12.53
CA LEU A 298 -9.48 -50.43 -13.11
C LEU A 298 -9.48 -50.34 -14.65
N VAL A 299 -8.89 -49.32 -15.22
CA VAL A 299 -8.72 -49.18 -16.69
C VAL A 299 -7.90 -50.32 -17.24
N LEU A 300 -6.77 -50.68 -16.61
CA LEU A 300 -5.95 -51.81 -17.03
C LEU A 300 -6.67 -53.15 -16.89
N LEU A 301 -7.38 -53.41 -15.80
CA LEU A 301 -8.08 -54.66 -15.55
C LEU A 301 -9.30 -54.80 -16.48
N CYS A 302 -10.21 -53.84 -16.49
CA CYS A 302 -11.42 -53.89 -17.31
C CYS A 302 -11.12 -53.69 -18.80
N GLY A 303 -10.22 -52.77 -19.14
CA GLY A 303 -9.77 -52.56 -20.51
C GLY A 303 -9.01 -53.74 -21.06
N GLY A 304 -8.14 -54.38 -20.26
CA GLY A 304 -7.47 -55.62 -20.63
C GLY A 304 -8.44 -56.78 -20.87
N TRP A 305 -9.47 -56.90 -20.02
CA TRP A 305 -10.54 -57.90 -20.24
C TRP A 305 -11.30 -57.61 -21.54
N MET A 306 -11.64 -56.33 -21.85
CA MET A 306 -12.31 -55.94 -23.08
C MET A 306 -11.44 -56.20 -24.33
N VAL A 307 -10.12 -56.04 -24.24
CA VAL A 307 -9.20 -56.38 -25.34
C VAL A 307 -9.23 -57.90 -25.62
N LEU A 308 -9.24 -58.74 -24.58
CA LEU A 308 -9.31 -60.19 -24.75
C LEU A 308 -10.61 -60.65 -25.42
N HIS A 309 -11.68 -59.88 -25.31
CA HIS A 309 -12.99 -60.16 -25.91
C HIS A 309 -13.20 -59.44 -27.25
N GLY A 310 -12.23 -58.61 -27.69
CA GLY A 310 -12.28 -57.94 -28.99
C GLY A 310 -13.05 -56.63 -29.02
N ASP A 311 -13.47 -56.13 -27.84
CA ASP A 311 -14.23 -54.87 -27.72
C ASP A 311 -13.35 -53.63 -27.76
N LEU A 312 -12.03 -53.77 -27.54
CA LEU A 312 -11.03 -52.72 -27.53
C LEU A 312 -9.71 -53.21 -28.19
N VAL A 313 -8.91 -52.25 -28.66
CA VAL A 313 -7.54 -52.50 -29.14
C VAL A 313 -6.55 -52.11 -28.03
N TYR A 314 -5.45 -52.86 -27.92
CA TYR A 314 -4.44 -52.64 -26.86
C TYR A 314 -3.96 -51.19 -26.74
N PRO A 315 -3.64 -50.46 -27.84
CA PRO A 315 -3.21 -49.04 -27.74
C PRO A 315 -4.25 -48.10 -27.13
N GLN A 316 -5.53 -48.42 -27.23
CA GLN A 316 -6.60 -47.60 -26.66
C GLN A 316 -6.56 -47.58 -25.13
N ILE A 317 -6.08 -48.62 -24.46
CA ILE A 317 -5.89 -48.64 -22.99
C ILE A 317 -4.87 -47.58 -22.57
N LEU A 318 -3.81 -47.41 -23.39
CA LEU A 318 -2.80 -46.37 -23.14
C LEU A 318 -3.41 -44.97 -23.25
N ALA A 319 -4.19 -44.70 -24.31
CA ALA A 319 -4.91 -43.41 -24.43
C ALA A 319 -5.85 -43.15 -23.24
N PHE A 320 -6.62 -44.16 -22.81
CA PHE A 320 -7.47 -44.05 -21.59
C PHE A 320 -6.68 -43.72 -20.35
N SER A 321 -5.53 -44.35 -20.16
CA SER A 321 -4.64 -44.11 -19.03
C SER A 321 -4.15 -42.65 -18.99
N LEU A 322 -3.74 -42.11 -20.14
CA LEU A 322 -3.30 -40.73 -20.28
C LEU A 322 -4.46 -39.73 -20.06
N TYR A 323 -5.63 -40.00 -20.62
CA TYR A 323 -6.81 -39.14 -20.36
C TYR A 323 -7.24 -39.14 -18.90
N LEU A 324 -7.19 -40.29 -18.22
CA LEU A 324 -7.50 -40.38 -16.79
C LEU A 324 -6.54 -39.52 -15.95
N LEU A 325 -5.24 -39.49 -16.31
CA LEU A 325 -4.26 -38.62 -15.65
C LEU A 325 -4.55 -37.13 -15.90
N MET A 326 -5.05 -36.76 -17.11
CA MET A 326 -5.45 -35.38 -17.42
C MET A 326 -6.66 -34.95 -16.61
N LEU A 327 -7.58 -35.85 -16.23
CA LEU A 327 -8.74 -35.57 -15.41
C LEU A 327 -8.40 -35.23 -13.96
N GLN A 328 -7.25 -35.67 -13.44
CA GLN A 328 -6.87 -35.49 -12.04
C GLN A 328 -6.71 -34.00 -11.67
N ALA A 329 -6.01 -33.23 -12.50
CA ALA A 329 -5.67 -31.83 -12.20
C ALA A 329 -6.90 -30.90 -12.01
N PRO A 330 -7.92 -30.92 -12.89
CA PRO A 330 -9.14 -30.13 -12.72
C PRO A 330 -9.82 -30.35 -11.36
N PHE A 331 -9.98 -31.63 -10.96
CA PHE A 331 -10.65 -31.96 -9.69
C PHE A 331 -9.90 -31.44 -8.47
N MET A 332 -8.58 -31.47 -8.48
CA MET A 332 -7.76 -30.94 -7.39
C MET A 332 -7.80 -29.41 -7.33
N MET A 333 -7.86 -28.73 -8.49
CA MET A 333 -7.79 -27.27 -8.57
C MET A 333 -9.11 -26.55 -8.29
N LEU A 334 -10.29 -27.19 -8.46
CA LEU A 334 -11.59 -26.55 -8.21
C LEU A 334 -11.73 -26.01 -6.79
N GLY A 335 -11.28 -26.74 -5.79
CA GLY A 335 -11.29 -26.29 -4.41
C GLY A 335 -10.42 -25.06 -4.16
N GLN A 336 -9.27 -25.00 -4.84
CA GLN A 336 -8.37 -23.85 -4.78
C GLN A 336 -8.98 -22.61 -5.43
N LEU A 337 -9.67 -22.76 -6.57
CA LEU A 337 -10.36 -21.66 -7.25
C LEU A 337 -11.37 -20.99 -6.34
N VAL A 338 -12.22 -21.78 -5.64
CA VAL A 338 -13.22 -21.25 -4.72
C VAL A 338 -12.55 -20.48 -3.57
N MET A 339 -11.49 -21.02 -2.99
CA MET A 339 -10.77 -20.35 -1.89
C MET A 339 -10.10 -19.05 -2.36
N MET A 340 -9.45 -19.06 -3.51
CA MET A 340 -8.85 -17.85 -4.09
C MET A 340 -9.91 -16.81 -4.43
N GLY A 341 -11.07 -17.24 -4.95
CA GLY A 341 -12.20 -16.36 -5.23
C GLY A 341 -12.77 -15.68 -3.96
N GLN A 342 -12.88 -16.42 -2.85
CA GLN A 342 -13.31 -15.84 -1.58
C GLN A 342 -12.29 -14.84 -1.01
N ARG A 343 -11.00 -15.15 -1.10
CA ARG A 343 -9.93 -14.21 -0.71
C ARG A 343 -9.95 -12.95 -1.57
N ALA A 344 -10.01 -13.12 -2.89
CA ALA A 344 -10.07 -12.00 -3.83
C ALA A 344 -11.32 -11.13 -3.60
N LYS A 345 -12.47 -11.74 -3.30
CA LYS A 345 -13.71 -11.01 -2.94
C LYS A 345 -13.52 -10.17 -1.68
N ALA A 346 -12.97 -10.74 -0.60
CA ALA A 346 -12.74 -10.01 0.64
C ALA A 346 -11.72 -8.87 0.45
N SER A 347 -10.63 -9.14 -0.26
CA SER A 347 -9.60 -8.15 -0.58
C SER A 347 -10.12 -7.02 -1.49
N ALA A 348 -10.91 -7.36 -2.52
CA ALA A 348 -11.56 -6.37 -3.38
C ALA A 348 -12.53 -5.48 -2.58
N GLY A 349 -13.28 -6.04 -1.62
CA GLY A 349 -14.14 -5.26 -0.73
C GLY A 349 -13.36 -4.16 0.00
N ARG A 350 -12.21 -4.52 0.62
CA ARG A 350 -11.35 -3.55 1.31
C ARG A 350 -10.71 -2.51 0.38
N ILE A 351 -10.39 -2.89 -0.87
CA ILE A 351 -9.92 -1.93 -1.88
C ILE A 351 -11.04 -0.94 -2.23
N PHE A 352 -12.28 -1.43 -2.37
CA PHE A 352 -13.43 -0.58 -2.69
C PHE A 352 -13.80 0.36 -1.54
N GLU A 353 -13.64 -0.04 -0.27
CA GLU A 353 -13.79 0.87 0.87
C GLU A 353 -12.93 2.13 0.74
N ILE A 354 -11.72 2.02 0.17
CA ILE A 354 -10.90 3.21 -0.11
C ILE A 354 -11.41 3.95 -1.35
N LEU A 355 -11.62 3.23 -2.46
CA LEU A 355 -11.92 3.86 -3.76
C LEU A 355 -13.35 4.42 -3.86
N ASP A 356 -14.25 4.04 -2.96
CA ASP A 356 -15.61 4.56 -2.83
C ASP A 356 -15.70 5.74 -1.86
N GLU A 357 -14.67 5.96 -1.02
CA GLU A 357 -14.61 7.11 -0.12
C GLU A 357 -14.55 8.40 -0.94
N ASN A 358 -15.36 9.37 -0.57
CA ASN A 358 -15.36 10.66 -1.24
C ASN A 358 -14.57 11.67 -0.39
N PRO A 359 -13.75 12.53 -1.01
CA PRO A 359 -13.11 13.61 -0.26
C PRO A 359 -14.18 14.57 0.26
N GLU A 360 -14.13 14.89 1.55
CA GLU A 360 -15.05 15.83 2.19
C GLU A 360 -14.75 17.26 1.77
N ILE A 361 -13.45 17.58 1.63
CA ILE A 361 -12.99 18.89 1.20
C ILE A 361 -12.81 18.88 -0.31
N VAL A 362 -13.72 19.55 -1.00
CA VAL A 362 -13.69 19.73 -2.46
C VAL A 362 -13.83 21.20 -2.82
N GLU A 363 -13.26 21.57 -3.95
CA GLU A 363 -13.44 22.91 -4.49
C GLU A 363 -14.89 23.11 -4.96
N ARG A 364 -15.49 24.24 -4.60
CA ARG A 364 -16.83 24.58 -5.10
C ARG A 364 -16.79 24.88 -6.59
N PRO A 365 -17.86 24.56 -7.33
CA PRO A 365 -17.96 25.02 -8.72
C PRO A 365 -17.85 26.55 -8.80
N GLY A 366 -16.86 27.05 -9.54
CA GLY A 366 -16.59 28.48 -9.64
C GLY A 366 -15.56 29.02 -8.62
N ALA A 367 -14.88 28.13 -7.89
CA ALA A 367 -13.74 28.54 -7.05
C ALA A 367 -12.69 29.28 -7.89
N TYR A 368 -12.12 30.35 -7.30
CA TYR A 368 -11.17 31.23 -7.95
C TYR A 368 -9.86 31.30 -7.16
N ASP A 369 -8.78 31.74 -7.81
CA ASP A 369 -7.49 31.87 -7.17
C ASP A 369 -7.40 33.18 -6.35
N LEU A 370 -6.77 33.10 -5.17
CA LEU A 370 -6.40 34.26 -4.39
C LEU A 370 -5.23 34.99 -5.06
N LEU A 371 -5.46 36.21 -5.49
CA LEU A 371 -4.44 37.05 -6.12
C LEU A 371 -4.08 38.24 -5.20
N ASP A 372 -2.80 38.64 -5.19
CA ASP A 372 -2.30 39.77 -4.43
C ASP A 372 -2.70 39.80 -2.96
N VAL A 373 -2.54 38.66 -2.28
CA VAL A 373 -2.94 38.45 -0.89
C VAL A 373 -2.19 39.40 0.06
N ARG A 374 -2.95 40.27 0.77
CA ARG A 374 -2.43 41.17 1.81
C ARG A 374 -2.30 40.47 3.16
N GLY A 375 -3.16 39.46 3.40
CA GLY A 375 -3.12 38.61 4.57
C GLY A 375 -4.00 39.06 5.73
N ALA A 376 -5.09 39.82 5.51
CA ALA A 376 -6.12 39.98 6.55
C ALA A 376 -6.83 38.65 6.76
N ILE A 377 -6.96 38.20 8.01
CA ILE A 377 -7.62 36.91 8.34
C ILE A 377 -8.75 37.20 9.31
N ASP A 378 -9.95 36.71 8.97
CA ASP A 378 -11.11 36.80 9.83
C ASP A 378 -11.68 35.41 10.13
N PHE A 379 -11.85 35.09 11.40
CA PHE A 379 -12.66 33.99 11.87
C PHE A 379 -13.97 34.56 12.36
N ASN A 380 -15.06 34.34 11.64
CA ASN A 380 -16.35 34.94 11.91
C ASN A 380 -17.28 33.91 12.58
N HIS A 381 -17.47 33.98 13.88
CA HIS A 381 -18.37 33.10 14.65
C HIS A 381 -18.17 31.62 14.33
N VAL A 382 -16.92 31.16 14.31
CA VAL A 382 -16.56 29.81 13.87
C VAL A 382 -16.92 28.78 14.94
N ASN A 383 -17.75 27.81 14.53
CA ASN A 383 -18.00 26.59 15.29
C ASN A 383 -17.37 25.41 14.54
N PHE A 384 -16.72 24.53 15.29
CA PHE A 384 -16.09 23.36 14.68
C PHE A 384 -16.18 22.12 15.56
N THR A 385 -16.60 21.01 14.94
CA THR A 385 -16.73 19.68 15.56
C THR A 385 -16.02 18.65 14.69
N TYR A 386 -15.15 17.83 15.29
CA TYR A 386 -14.59 16.66 14.60
C TYR A 386 -15.64 15.54 14.50
N ASP A 387 -15.44 14.60 13.59
CA ASP A 387 -16.32 13.42 13.35
C ASP A 387 -16.67 12.63 14.62
N ASN A 388 -15.82 12.67 15.64
CA ASN A 388 -16.05 12.03 16.93
C ASN A 388 -17.09 12.73 17.82
N GLY A 389 -17.69 13.82 17.35
CA GLY A 389 -18.74 14.57 18.02
C GLY A 389 -18.27 15.51 19.11
N ALA A 390 -16.97 15.67 19.35
CA ALA A 390 -16.44 16.66 20.28
C ALA A 390 -16.39 18.05 19.60
N GLU A 391 -17.15 19.01 20.13
CA GLU A 391 -17.10 20.40 19.70
C GLU A 391 -15.84 21.07 20.27
N ILE A 392 -14.95 21.50 19.37
CA ILE A 392 -13.63 22.02 19.74
C ILE A 392 -13.55 23.53 19.70
N LEU A 393 -14.19 24.17 18.72
CA LEU A 393 -14.32 25.64 18.68
C LEU A 393 -15.80 26.02 18.79
N ARG A 394 -16.06 27.04 19.60
CA ARG A 394 -17.40 27.52 19.92
C ARG A 394 -17.41 29.02 19.81
N ASP A 395 -18.17 29.54 18.86
CA ASP A 395 -18.28 30.97 18.59
C ASP A 395 -16.89 31.67 18.58
N PHE A 396 -15.92 31.01 17.94
CA PHE A 396 -14.57 31.52 17.86
C PHE A 396 -14.54 32.69 16.89
N ASP A 397 -14.28 33.89 17.44
CA ASP A 397 -14.21 35.15 16.69
C ASP A 397 -12.82 35.76 16.86
N ALA A 398 -12.13 36.04 15.75
CA ALA A 398 -10.81 36.62 15.76
C ALA A 398 -10.51 37.32 14.42
N HIS A 399 -9.98 38.54 14.51
CA HIS A 399 -9.52 39.33 13.40
C HIS A 399 -7.99 39.53 13.47
N LEU A 400 -7.27 39.29 12.39
CA LEU A 400 -5.84 39.55 12.26
C LEU A 400 -5.62 40.54 11.12
N SER A 401 -4.92 41.64 11.41
CA SER A 401 -4.58 42.63 10.41
C SER A 401 -3.40 42.17 9.52
N PRO A 402 -3.31 42.65 8.27
CA PRO A 402 -2.17 42.35 7.42
C PRO A 402 -0.82 42.67 8.09
N GLY A 403 0.10 41.73 8.08
CA GLY A 403 1.42 41.87 8.70
C GLY A 403 1.44 41.75 10.22
N GLU A 404 0.32 41.46 10.86
CA GLU A 404 0.23 41.25 12.31
C GLU A 404 0.74 39.87 12.69
N THR A 405 1.51 39.78 13.78
CA THR A 405 1.89 38.50 14.40
C THR A 405 1.06 38.29 15.67
N VAL A 406 0.24 37.25 15.68
CA VAL A 406 -0.67 36.92 16.80
C VAL A 406 -0.29 35.57 17.39
N ALA A 407 -0.06 35.52 18.71
CA ALA A 407 0.13 34.28 19.41
C ALA A 407 -1.22 33.72 19.91
N ILE A 408 -1.46 32.43 19.71
CA ILE A 408 -2.61 31.73 20.32
C ILE A 408 -2.07 30.87 21.45
N VAL A 409 -2.54 31.12 22.66
CA VAL A 409 -2.18 30.41 23.89
C VAL A 409 -3.41 29.81 24.53
N GLY A 410 -3.27 28.74 25.27
CA GLY A 410 -4.38 28.05 25.93
C GLY A 410 -3.98 26.68 26.45
N ARG A 411 -4.85 26.08 27.25
CA ARG A 411 -4.64 24.71 27.76
C ARG A 411 -4.57 23.69 26.63
N THR A 412 -3.96 22.52 26.90
CA THR A 412 -4.02 21.40 25.97
C THR A 412 -5.47 21.02 25.68
N GLY A 413 -5.82 20.84 24.41
CA GLY A 413 -7.21 20.55 24.00
C GLY A 413 -8.12 21.78 23.82
N SER A 414 -7.64 23.02 24.05
CA SER A 414 -8.47 24.22 23.86
C SER A 414 -8.80 24.59 22.41
N GLY A 415 -8.21 23.90 21.40
CA GLY A 415 -8.50 24.14 19.98
C GLY A 415 -7.44 24.89 19.20
N LYS A 416 -6.27 25.20 19.78
CA LYS A 416 -5.19 25.99 19.10
C LYS A 416 -4.78 25.44 17.75
N SER A 417 -4.39 24.16 17.68
CA SER A 417 -3.98 23.52 16.40
C SER A 417 -5.15 23.34 15.43
N THR A 418 -6.40 23.34 15.95
CA THR A 418 -7.60 23.33 15.10
C THR A 418 -7.72 24.63 14.31
N VAL A 419 -7.42 25.79 14.89
CA VAL A 419 -7.40 27.07 14.18
C VAL A 419 -6.46 27.03 12.98
N ALA A 420 -5.24 26.47 13.15
CA ALA A 420 -4.28 26.29 12.06
C ALA A 420 -4.81 25.35 10.95
N ARG A 421 -5.47 24.25 11.35
CA ARG A 421 -6.04 23.28 10.42
C ARG A 421 -7.20 23.86 9.60
N LEU A 422 -8.03 24.70 10.20
CA LEU A 422 -9.14 25.38 9.53
C LEU A 422 -8.63 26.45 8.55
N LEU A 423 -7.61 27.23 8.91
CA LEU A 423 -7.04 28.25 8.02
C LEU A 423 -6.41 27.62 6.76
N ASN A 424 -5.82 26.41 6.85
CA ASN A 424 -5.32 25.65 5.70
C ASN A 424 -6.41 24.87 4.95
N ARG A 425 -7.65 25.00 5.43
CA ARG A 425 -8.78 24.23 4.90
C ARG A 425 -8.48 22.74 4.80
N PHE A 426 -7.89 22.17 5.88
CA PHE A 426 -7.81 20.71 6.05
C PHE A 426 -9.15 20.14 6.50
N TYR A 427 -9.98 20.99 7.10
CA TYR A 427 -11.38 20.78 7.46
C TYR A 427 -12.17 22.04 7.12
N ASP A 428 -13.45 21.91 6.80
CA ASP A 428 -14.37 23.05 6.71
C ASP A 428 -15.01 23.29 8.08
N VAL A 429 -15.36 24.54 8.36
CA VAL A 429 -16.06 24.91 9.60
C VAL A 429 -17.47 24.29 9.64
N THR A 430 -17.94 23.93 10.83
CA THR A 430 -19.30 23.43 11.02
C THR A 430 -20.32 24.55 10.84
N ASP A 431 -20.03 25.73 11.41
CA ASP A 431 -20.81 26.96 11.23
C ASP A 431 -19.88 28.18 11.26
N GLY A 432 -20.33 29.31 10.74
CA GLY A 432 -19.50 30.49 10.57
C GLY A 432 -18.68 30.47 9.29
N ALA A 433 -17.62 31.28 9.26
CA ALA A 433 -16.73 31.41 8.10
C ALA A 433 -15.31 31.78 8.50
N VAL A 434 -14.32 31.28 7.73
CA VAL A 434 -12.93 31.77 7.77
C VAL A 434 -12.66 32.45 6.44
N THR A 435 -12.15 33.69 6.51
CA THR A 435 -11.87 34.49 5.31
C THR A 435 -10.43 34.99 5.30
N ILE A 436 -9.87 35.12 4.10
CA ILE A 436 -8.59 35.80 3.82
C ILE A 436 -8.90 36.97 2.89
N ASP A 437 -8.53 38.19 3.31
CA ASP A 437 -8.82 39.45 2.60
C ASP A 437 -10.31 39.59 2.22
N GLY A 438 -11.22 39.07 3.06
CA GLY A 438 -12.66 39.07 2.83
C GLY A 438 -13.18 37.95 1.93
N HIS A 439 -12.32 37.06 1.43
CA HIS A 439 -12.69 35.91 0.61
C HIS A 439 -12.87 34.67 1.49
N ASP A 440 -14.05 34.04 1.45
CA ASP A 440 -14.30 32.79 2.16
C ASP A 440 -13.41 31.66 1.59
N LEU A 441 -12.75 30.91 2.49
CA LEU A 441 -11.85 29.83 2.08
C LEU A 441 -12.53 28.73 1.26
N ARG A 442 -13.85 28.61 1.38
CA ARG A 442 -14.66 27.64 0.63
C ARG A 442 -14.87 28.02 -0.84
N ASP A 443 -14.66 29.30 -1.19
CA ASP A 443 -14.87 29.85 -2.54
C ASP A 443 -13.55 29.99 -3.32
N VAL A 444 -12.41 29.67 -2.71
CA VAL A 444 -11.09 29.74 -3.35
C VAL A 444 -10.55 28.34 -3.68
N THR A 445 -9.66 28.26 -4.68
CA THR A 445 -8.98 27.01 -5.03
C THR A 445 -8.03 26.57 -3.91
N LEU A 446 -7.97 25.27 -3.66
CA LEU A 446 -7.09 24.72 -2.61
C LEU A 446 -5.61 24.94 -2.92
N THR A 447 -5.25 24.94 -4.19
CA THR A 447 -3.87 25.20 -4.65
C THR A 447 -3.47 26.63 -4.29
N SER A 448 -4.25 27.61 -4.72
CA SER A 448 -3.98 29.01 -4.45
C SER A 448 -3.99 29.32 -2.94
N LEU A 449 -4.93 28.76 -2.18
CA LEU A 449 -4.95 28.90 -0.72
C LEU A 449 -3.64 28.41 -0.08
N ARG A 450 -3.19 27.20 -0.45
CA ARG A 450 -2.00 26.58 0.16
C ARG A 450 -0.68 27.14 -0.33
N GLU A 451 -0.66 27.84 -1.47
CA GLU A 451 0.48 28.63 -1.92
C GLU A 451 0.62 29.93 -1.10
N ASN A 452 -0.49 30.47 -0.61
CA ASN A 452 -0.51 31.71 0.15
C ASN A 452 -0.44 31.50 1.68
N VAL A 453 -0.65 30.27 2.19
CA VAL A 453 -0.60 29.94 3.62
C VAL A 453 0.47 28.90 3.87
N GLY A 454 1.60 29.32 4.43
CA GLY A 454 2.69 28.42 4.82
C GLY A 454 2.49 27.91 6.24
N VAL A 455 2.83 26.63 6.49
CA VAL A 455 2.73 25.99 7.80
C VAL A 455 4.03 25.33 8.19
N VAL A 456 4.46 25.59 9.43
CA VAL A 456 5.52 24.84 10.10
C VAL A 456 4.85 24.09 11.26
N LEU A 457 4.86 22.76 11.18
CA LEU A 457 4.26 21.88 12.19
C LEU A 457 5.24 21.58 13.32
N ASP A 458 4.73 21.24 14.51
CA ASP A 458 5.49 20.79 15.68
C ASP A 458 6.39 19.58 15.34
N GLU A 459 5.82 18.53 14.73
CA GLU A 459 6.58 17.37 14.26
C GLU A 459 6.81 17.44 12.74
N PRO A 460 7.94 17.99 12.28
CA PRO A 460 8.20 18.13 10.85
C PRO A 460 8.51 16.77 10.22
N PHE A 461 7.75 16.44 9.19
CA PHE A 461 8.01 15.27 8.35
C PHE A 461 9.00 15.61 7.23
N LEU A 462 10.05 14.78 7.11
CA LEU A 462 10.98 14.84 5.99
C LEU A 462 10.87 13.57 5.15
N PHE A 463 10.82 13.75 3.84
CA PHE A 463 10.84 12.66 2.89
C PHE A 463 12.25 12.04 2.79
N SER A 464 12.33 10.76 2.44
CA SER A 464 13.61 10.05 2.24
C SER A 464 14.25 10.43 0.88
N ILE A 465 14.44 11.71 0.67
CA ILE A 465 15.07 12.34 -0.49
C ILE A 465 16.22 13.25 -0.01
N SER A 466 16.89 13.96 -0.91
CA SER A 466 17.96 14.90 -0.53
C SER A 466 17.44 16.04 0.35
N ILE A 467 18.31 16.65 1.15
CA ILE A 467 17.96 17.86 1.93
C ILE A 467 17.54 18.98 0.97
N ARG A 468 18.24 19.14 -0.15
CA ARG A 468 17.86 20.09 -1.22
C ARG A 468 16.41 19.89 -1.64
N ASP A 469 16.03 18.66 -2.02
CA ASP A 469 14.70 18.36 -2.51
C ASP A 469 13.64 18.46 -1.40
N ASN A 470 14.01 18.20 -0.15
CA ASN A 470 13.13 18.44 1.01
C ASN A 470 12.83 19.94 1.19
N ILE A 471 13.83 20.81 1.05
CA ILE A 471 13.63 22.28 1.13
C ILE A 471 12.81 22.76 -0.08
N ALA A 472 13.14 22.28 -1.29
CA ALA A 472 12.48 22.64 -2.54
C ALA A 472 11.09 22.03 -2.73
N TYR A 473 10.58 21.24 -1.77
CA TYR A 473 9.35 20.46 -1.94
C TYR A 473 8.12 21.27 -2.37
N GLY A 474 7.95 22.48 -1.81
CA GLY A 474 6.85 23.40 -2.18
C GLY A 474 7.13 24.21 -3.47
N ARG A 475 8.39 24.29 -3.91
CA ARG A 475 8.81 25.02 -5.11
C ARG A 475 9.96 24.29 -5.81
N PRO A 476 9.65 23.19 -6.56
CA PRO A 476 10.66 22.30 -7.15
C PRO A 476 11.59 22.98 -8.17
N ASP A 477 11.13 24.07 -8.78
CA ASP A 477 11.89 24.84 -9.80
C ASP A 477 12.80 25.91 -9.19
N ALA A 478 12.90 26.00 -7.85
CA ALA A 478 13.77 26.97 -7.18
C ALA A 478 15.26 26.72 -7.51
N SER A 479 15.99 27.80 -7.73
CA SER A 479 17.43 27.72 -7.93
C SER A 479 18.15 27.29 -6.65
N PHE A 480 19.38 26.78 -6.79
CA PHE A 480 20.17 26.39 -5.62
C PHE A 480 20.48 27.58 -4.70
N GLU A 481 20.66 28.77 -5.27
CA GLU A 481 20.88 30.01 -4.52
C GLU A 481 19.66 30.37 -3.65
N GLU A 482 18.45 30.23 -4.17
CA GLU A 482 17.21 30.46 -3.42
C GLU A 482 17.04 29.42 -2.30
N ILE A 483 17.30 28.13 -2.59
CA ILE A 483 17.24 27.04 -1.60
C ILE A 483 18.25 27.31 -0.47
N ARG A 484 19.47 27.73 -0.81
CA ARG A 484 20.51 28.06 0.15
C ARG A 484 20.16 29.32 0.96
N ALA A 485 19.59 30.34 0.32
CA ALA A 485 19.11 31.53 1.01
C ALA A 485 18.03 31.21 2.05
N ALA A 486 17.06 30.33 1.71
CA ALA A 486 16.06 29.86 2.63
C ALA A 486 16.68 29.03 3.79
N ALA A 487 17.68 28.21 3.51
CA ALA A 487 18.41 27.45 4.52
C ALA A 487 19.22 28.36 5.46
N LEU A 488 19.84 29.42 4.94
CA LEU A 488 20.53 30.45 5.74
C LEU A 488 19.53 31.18 6.66
N ALA A 489 18.39 31.59 6.11
CA ALA A 489 17.32 32.24 6.87
C ALA A 489 16.73 31.35 7.98
N ALA A 490 16.74 30.02 7.79
CA ALA A 490 16.33 29.05 8.80
C ALA A 490 17.50 28.60 9.71
N ASN A 491 18.66 29.22 9.62
CA ASN A 491 19.88 28.83 10.33
C ASN A 491 20.25 27.34 10.12
N ALA A 492 19.99 26.81 8.92
CA ALA A 492 20.20 25.41 8.57
C ALA A 492 21.48 25.18 7.73
N ASP A 493 21.94 26.16 6.97
CA ASP A 493 23.09 26.04 6.03
C ASP A 493 24.34 25.51 6.72
N GLU A 494 24.65 26.03 7.91
CA GLU A 494 25.86 25.67 8.66
C GLU A 494 25.98 24.17 8.93
N PHE A 495 24.90 23.52 9.44
CA PHE A 495 24.95 22.09 9.71
C PHE A 495 24.83 21.27 8.41
N ILE A 496 24.09 21.76 7.40
CA ILE A 496 23.93 21.08 6.12
C ILE A 496 25.28 20.93 5.42
N VAL A 497 26.07 22.01 5.35
CA VAL A 497 27.39 22.01 4.70
C VAL A 497 28.38 21.08 5.43
N ARG A 498 28.23 20.85 6.75
CA ARG A 498 29.05 19.92 7.52
C ARG A 498 28.74 18.45 7.27
N LEU A 499 27.58 18.14 6.68
CA LEU A 499 27.24 16.75 6.33
C LEU A 499 28.13 16.25 5.18
N PRO A 500 28.40 14.94 5.10
CA PRO A 500 29.31 14.36 4.12
C PRO A 500 28.99 14.72 2.65
N ASN A 501 27.68 14.83 2.32
CA ASN A 501 27.22 15.17 0.98
C ASN A 501 26.52 16.55 0.93
N GLY A 502 26.62 17.37 1.99
CA GLY A 502 25.97 18.68 2.06
C GLY A 502 24.47 18.61 1.76
N TYR A 503 24.00 19.45 0.86
CA TYR A 503 22.61 19.51 0.41
C TYR A 503 22.13 18.26 -0.33
N GLU A 504 23.03 17.47 -0.91
CA GLU A 504 22.71 16.19 -1.57
C GLU A 504 22.63 15.01 -0.58
N THR A 505 22.78 15.27 0.72
CA THR A 505 22.61 14.25 1.74
C THR A 505 21.16 13.76 1.74
N VAL A 506 20.98 12.44 1.49
CA VAL A 506 19.65 11.80 1.56
C VAL A 506 19.27 11.59 3.02
N VAL A 507 18.12 12.10 3.39
CA VAL A 507 17.57 11.99 4.73
C VAL A 507 17.02 10.57 4.90
N GLY A 508 17.35 9.90 6.02
CA GLY A 508 16.80 8.58 6.35
C GLY A 508 15.28 8.62 6.56
N GLU A 509 14.67 7.46 6.75
CA GLU A 509 13.23 7.34 6.94
C GLU A 509 12.75 8.31 8.03
N ARG A 510 11.75 9.15 7.71
CA ARG A 510 11.19 10.21 8.57
C ARG A 510 12.24 11.19 9.15
N GLY A 511 13.45 11.24 8.59
CA GLY A 511 14.48 12.15 9.09
C GLY A 511 15.22 11.68 10.34
N TYR A 512 15.14 10.41 10.71
CA TYR A 512 15.79 9.89 11.94
C TYR A 512 17.32 10.03 11.98
N THR A 513 17.96 10.27 10.85
CA THR A 513 19.40 10.55 10.79
C THR A 513 19.76 11.97 11.23
N LEU A 514 18.79 12.85 11.41
CA LEU A 514 18.94 14.23 11.85
C LEU A 514 18.37 14.41 13.26
N SER A 515 18.95 15.38 14.02
CA SER A 515 18.37 15.77 15.30
C SER A 515 17.00 16.45 15.14
N GLY A 516 16.18 16.52 16.18
CA GLY A 516 14.87 17.18 16.17
C GLY A 516 14.98 18.63 15.65
N GLY A 517 15.92 19.42 16.21
CA GLY A 517 16.14 20.79 15.80
C GLY A 517 16.67 20.94 14.36
N GLN A 518 17.43 19.96 13.83
CA GLN A 518 17.83 19.96 12.42
C GLN A 518 16.64 19.73 11.50
N ARG A 519 15.72 18.80 11.85
CA ARG A 519 14.49 18.58 11.09
C ARG A 519 13.60 19.82 11.08
N GLN A 520 13.41 20.47 12.24
CA GLN A 520 12.63 21.71 12.33
C GLN A 520 13.20 22.81 11.46
N ARG A 521 14.53 23.04 11.47
CA ARG A 521 15.18 24.06 10.62
C ARG A 521 15.00 23.78 9.13
N ILE A 522 15.05 22.52 8.70
CA ILE A 522 14.75 22.15 7.31
C ILE A 522 13.29 22.45 6.96
N ALA A 523 12.35 22.15 7.87
CA ALA A 523 10.92 22.47 7.66
C ALA A 523 10.66 23.97 7.60
N ILE A 524 11.31 24.75 8.45
CA ILE A 524 11.27 26.21 8.38
C ILE A 524 11.82 26.70 7.03
N ALA A 525 12.99 26.19 6.59
CA ALA A 525 13.58 26.54 5.29
C ALA A 525 12.63 26.23 4.11
N ARG A 526 11.96 25.05 4.15
CA ARG A 526 10.92 24.65 3.18
C ARG A 526 9.81 25.68 3.07
N THR A 527 9.28 26.11 4.22
CA THR A 527 8.18 27.09 4.27
C THR A 527 8.65 28.48 3.85
N LEU A 528 9.86 28.89 4.22
CA LEU A 528 10.43 30.16 3.83
C LEU A 528 10.72 30.25 2.31
N LEU A 529 11.11 29.16 1.67
CA LEU A 529 11.32 29.10 0.23
C LEU A 529 10.02 29.33 -0.55
N LEU A 530 8.88 28.89 -0.03
CA LEU A 530 7.56 29.17 -0.60
C LEU A 530 7.21 30.65 -0.56
N ASN A 531 7.76 31.39 0.42
CA ASN A 531 7.56 32.84 0.64
C ASN A 531 6.08 33.27 0.76
N PRO A 532 5.26 32.59 1.58
CA PRO A 532 3.84 32.88 1.66
C PRO A 532 3.56 34.19 2.41
N PRO A 533 2.51 34.97 2.07
CA PRO A 533 2.09 36.17 2.80
C PRO A 533 1.50 35.86 4.18
N ILE A 534 0.99 34.64 4.38
CA ILE A 534 0.45 34.19 5.67
C ILE A 534 1.28 33.00 6.16
N LEU A 535 1.64 33.02 7.45
CA LEU A 535 2.46 31.98 8.06
C LEU A 535 1.80 31.43 9.31
N ILE A 536 1.84 30.13 9.49
CA ILE A 536 1.41 29.43 10.72
C ILE A 536 2.62 28.71 11.29
N LEU A 537 2.93 29.01 12.56
CA LEU A 537 3.97 28.34 13.33
C LEU A 537 3.27 27.56 14.47
N ASP A 538 3.14 26.24 14.33
CA ASP A 538 2.59 25.37 15.34
C ASP A 538 3.75 24.74 16.11
N ASP A 539 4.09 25.37 17.27
CA ASP A 539 5.20 24.99 18.16
C ASP A 539 6.54 24.72 17.44
N ALA A 540 6.83 25.52 16.42
CA ALA A 540 7.89 25.30 15.43
C ALA A 540 9.32 25.31 16.00
N THR A 541 9.52 25.52 17.30
CA THR A 541 10.83 25.60 17.96
C THR A 541 10.98 24.65 19.14
N SER A 542 10.01 23.78 19.38
CA SER A 542 9.93 22.86 20.52
C SER A 542 11.16 21.95 20.69
N ALA A 543 11.77 21.50 19.61
CA ALA A 543 12.94 20.60 19.60
C ALA A 543 14.28 21.34 19.37
N ILE A 544 14.30 22.68 19.38
CA ILE A 544 15.52 23.47 19.13
C ILE A 544 16.15 23.86 20.47
N ASP A 545 17.50 23.75 20.51
CA ASP A 545 18.31 24.15 21.68
C ASP A 545 18.23 25.67 21.88
N VAL A 546 18.12 26.13 23.15
CA VAL A 546 17.97 27.53 23.57
C VAL A 546 19.06 28.45 22.97
N HIS A 547 20.29 27.95 22.82
CA HIS A 547 21.40 28.73 22.21
C HIS A 547 21.25 28.94 20.71
N VAL A 548 20.63 28.00 20.01
CA VAL A 548 20.35 28.09 18.58
C VAL A 548 19.02 28.81 18.32
N GLU A 549 18.11 28.69 19.27
CA GLU A 549 16.77 29.30 19.24
C GLU A 549 16.85 30.83 19.09
N SER A 550 17.76 31.50 19.81
CA SER A 550 17.94 32.98 19.71
C SER A 550 18.30 33.45 18.30
N GLY A 551 19.19 32.73 17.59
CA GLY A 551 19.56 33.07 16.21
C GLY A 551 18.42 32.82 15.23
N ILE A 552 17.59 31.81 15.46
CA ILE A 552 16.40 31.53 14.67
C ILE A 552 15.33 32.61 14.91
N TYR A 553 15.14 33.03 16.15
CA TYR A 553 14.18 34.10 16.45
C TYR A 553 14.55 35.45 15.83
N GLU A 554 15.85 35.81 15.78
CA GLU A 554 16.29 37.03 15.07
C GLU A 554 16.01 36.93 13.57
N ALA A 555 16.32 35.77 12.97
CA ALA A 555 16.03 35.52 11.57
C ALA A 555 14.51 35.51 11.30
N LEU A 556 13.72 34.87 12.15
CA LEU A 556 12.26 34.84 12.05
C LEU A 556 11.66 36.24 12.22
N ARG A 557 12.10 37.07 13.18
CA ARG A 557 11.59 38.44 13.38
C ARG A 557 11.63 39.27 12.11
N GLY A 558 12.77 39.21 11.38
CA GLY A 558 12.90 39.95 10.11
C GLY A 558 11.94 39.45 9.02
N LEU A 559 11.59 38.16 9.06
CA LEU A 559 10.69 37.51 8.12
C LEU A 559 9.21 37.67 8.51
N LEU A 560 8.91 37.67 9.80
CA LEU A 560 7.56 37.85 10.33
C LEU A 560 7.04 39.29 10.13
N ALA A 561 7.92 40.27 10.18
CA ALA A 561 7.57 41.72 10.08
C ALA A 561 6.83 42.13 8.79
N GLN A 562 6.86 41.30 7.75
CA GLN A 562 6.19 41.55 6.47
C GLN A 562 5.04 40.57 6.17
N ARG A 563 4.68 39.70 7.13
CA ARG A 563 3.69 38.62 6.92
C ARG A 563 2.70 38.59 8.06
N THR A 564 1.46 38.22 7.75
CA THR A 564 0.50 37.90 8.79
C THR A 564 0.84 36.55 9.37
N THR A 565 1.05 36.48 10.68
CA THR A 565 1.54 35.25 11.31
C THR A 565 0.67 34.83 12.48
N ILE A 566 0.28 33.55 12.49
CA ILE A 566 -0.33 32.89 13.65
C ILE A 566 0.75 32.01 14.29
N VAL A 567 1.00 32.25 15.57
CA VAL A 567 1.95 31.47 16.37
C VAL A 567 1.18 30.69 17.42
N ILE A 568 1.12 29.37 17.30
CA ILE A 568 0.63 28.50 18.36
C ILE A 568 1.80 28.27 19.30
N ALA A 569 1.72 28.90 20.49
CA ALA A 569 2.86 29.00 21.36
C ALA A 569 2.68 28.21 22.65
N HIS A 570 3.72 27.45 22.99
CA HIS A 570 3.89 26.74 24.25
C HIS A 570 5.09 27.26 25.06
N ARG A 571 5.86 28.22 24.52
CA ARG A 571 7.04 28.81 25.17
C ARG A 571 6.93 30.32 25.24
N ILE A 572 7.45 30.91 26.32
CA ILE A 572 7.45 32.37 26.49
C ILE A 572 8.25 33.05 25.39
N SER A 573 9.38 32.48 24.99
CA SER A 573 10.23 32.97 23.91
C SER A 573 9.46 33.10 22.59
N THR A 574 8.56 32.15 22.31
CA THR A 574 7.73 32.13 21.11
C THR A 574 6.58 33.15 21.20
N ILE A 575 5.97 33.32 22.40
CA ILE A 575 4.94 34.33 22.65
C ILE A 575 5.51 35.74 22.44
N ALA A 576 6.77 35.97 22.85
CA ALA A 576 7.44 37.27 22.71
C ALA A 576 7.70 37.72 21.26
N LEU A 577 7.45 36.85 20.25
CA LEU A 577 7.45 37.22 18.84
C LEU A 577 6.18 37.95 18.40
N ALA A 578 5.09 37.74 19.13
CA ALA A 578 3.78 38.24 18.76
C ALA A 578 3.55 39.67 19.29
N SER A 579 2.89 40.46 18.46
CA SER A 579 2.42 41.79 18.87
C SER A 579 1.16 41.75 19.72
N ARG A 580 0.37 40.67 19.58
CA ARG A 580 -0.88 40.43 20.30
C ARG A 580 -1.03 38.95 20.65
N VAL A 581 -1.65 38.66 21.77
CA VAL A 581 -1.93 37.29 22.23
C VAL A 581 -3.43 37.12 22.33
N LEU A 582 -3.91 35.98 21.83
CA LEU A 582 -5.27 35.47 22.03
C LEU A 582 -5.21 34.32 23.04
N VAL A 583 -5.98 34.44 24.11
CA VAL A 583 -6.11 33.40 25.13
C VAL A 583 -7.34 32.56 24.80
N LEU A 584 -7.12 31.28 24.50
CA LEU A 584 -8.15 30.32 24.11
C LEU A 584 -8.43 29.34 25.27
N ASP A 585 -9.68 29.24 25.68
CA ASP A 585 -10.13 28.25 26.66
C ASP A 585 -11.46 27.65 26.24
N GLU A 586 -11.58 26.32 26.34
CA GLU A 586 -12.76 25.53 25.94
C GLU A 586 -13.38 25.93 24.58
N GLY A 587 -12.55 26.29 23.62
CA GLY A 587 -12.96 26.66 22.27
C GLY A 587 -13.35 28.11 22.05
N HIS A 588 -13.31 28.95 23.09
CA HIS A 588 -13.64 30.40 23.04
C HIS A 588 -12.39 31.26 23.17
N VAL A 589 -12.39 32.44 22.55
CA VAL A 589 -11.42 33.50 22.85
C VAL A 589 -11.91 34.23 24.12
N ILE A 590 -11.19 34.02 25.21
CA ILE A 590 -11.57 34.64 26.50
C ILE A 590 -10.91 35.99 26.73
N ALA A 591 -9.73 36.22 26.16
CA ALA A 591 -9.01 37.48 26.27
C ALA A 591 -8.11 37.72 25.04
N SER A 592 -7.90 38.99 24.72
CA SER A 592 -7.00 39.47 23.68
C SER A 592 -6.28 40.73 24.15
N GLY A 593 -4.97 40.78 23.98
CA GLY A 593 -4.15 41.94 24.39
C GLY A 593 -2.66 41.72 24.18
N THR A 594 -1.83 42.64 24.58
CA THR A 594 -0.40 42.44 24.64
C THR A 594 0.00 41.47 25.76
N HIS A 595 1.19 40.91 25.70
CA HIS A 595 1.70 40.03 26.75
C HIS A 595 1.64 40.68 28.13
N GLU A 596 2.02 41.95 28.23
CA GLU A 596 2.04 42.70 29.48
C GLU A 596 0.63 42.97 30.02
N GLU A 597 -0.31 43.41 29.18
CA GLU A 597 -1.70 43.62 29.53
C GLU A 597 -2.39 42.37 30.07
N LEU A 598 -2.13 41.22 29.44
CA LEU A 598 -2.73 39.95 29.81
C LEU A 598 -2.15 39.39 31.11
N LEU A 599 -0.86 39.63 31.38
CA LEU A 599 -0.26 39.25 32.67
C LEU A 599 -0.93 39.98 33.87
N GLU A 600 -1.37 41.22 33.67
CA GLU A 600 -2.02 42.00 34.71
C GLU A 600 -3.52 41.71 34.87
N ARG A 601 -4.20 41.42 33.75
CA ARG A 601 -5.68 41.38 33.69
C ARG A 601 -6.26 39.97 33.65
N GLU A 602 -5.51 38.96 33.16
CA GLU A 602 -6.05 37.62 32.90
C GLU A 602 -5.36 36.56 33.76
N PRO A 603 -5.99 36.12 34.87
CA PRO A 603 -5.39 35.12 35.76
C PRO A 603 -5.09 33.79 35.08
N LEU A 604 -5.93 33.34 34.10
CA LEU A 604 -5.72 32.10 33.39
C LEU A 604 -4.45 32.16 32.53
N TYR A 605 -4.17 33.32 31.94
CA TYR A 605 -2.94 33.51 31.16
C TYR A 605 -1.69 33.29 32.02
N SER A 606 -1.67 33.83 33.24
CA SER A 606 -0.58 33.64 34.20
C SER A 606 -0.42 32.16 34.60
N VAL A 607 -1.53 31.42 34.76
CA VAL A 607 -1.50 29.97 35.05
C VAL A 607 -0.95 29.18 33.88
N ILE A 608 -1.35 29.49 32.64
CA ILE A 608 -0.84 28.85 31.44
C ILE A 608 0.68 29.04 31.34
N LEU A 609 1.17 30.26 31.55
CA LEU A 609 2.61 30.56 31.53
C LEU A 609 3.39 29.84 32.63
N ALA A 610 2.82 29.76 33.85
CA ALA A 610 3.46 29.04 34.96
C ALA A 610 3.59 27.53 34.68
N GLN A 611 2.62 26.93 34.00
CA GLN A 611 2.68 25.53 33.57
C GLN A 611 3.76 25.32 32.49
N THR A 612 3.93 26.29 31.60
CA THR A 612 4.94 26.30 30.55
C THR A 612 6.37 26.35 31.12
N THR A 613 6.60 27.25 32.12
CA THR A 613 7.92 27.36 32.80
C THR A 613 8.27 26.13 33.63
N SER A 614 7.32 25.43 34.21
CA SER A 614 7.58 24.20 34.96
C SER A 614 7.97 23.01 34.08
N SER A 615 7.54 22.97 32.81
CA SER A 615 7.93 21.95 31.84
C SER A 615 9.30 22.22 31.20
N GLU A 616 9.82 23.43 31.21
CA GLU A 616 11.15 23.79 30.71
C GLU A 616 12.27 23.53 31.73
N GLY A 617 11.94 23.36 33.02
CA GLY A 617 12.89 23.15 34.12
C GLY A 617 13.06 21.69 34.57
N SER A 618 12.36 20.75 33.95
CA SER A 618 12.45 19.31 34.21
C SER A 618 13.06 18.58 32.99
#